data_411d1167d203f81af7458c89f9bd0ea2
#
_entry.id   411d1167d203f81af7458c89f9bd0ea2
#
_cell.length_a   1.000
_cell.length_b   1.000
_cell.length_c   1.000
_cell.angle_alpha   90.00
_cell.angle_beta   90.00
_cell.angle_gamma   90.00
#
_symmetry.space_group_name_H-M   'P 1'
#
loop_
_entity.id
_entity.type
_entity.pdbx_description
1 polymer ?
#
loop_
_entity_poly.entity_id
_entity_poly.type
_entity_poly.pdbx_seq_one_letter_code
_entity_poly.pdbx_strand_id
1 'polypeptide(L)'
;AIKPLGKEYLFKFDKIINNRYVDYCQYKGKCSGGYSFSTMLQDSRILMSFNYNLDSVSTLAHEAGHNVHHQFVNECNPLQYRSPGSLVAEVVSLTNECLLSSYLAEHGKTKDEKLTGIANILGVITSNLFDAVREGKLEQDMYNEVNKGRMITREFLDKKSKSSLKKLYGPAVKLDKYAANSWVTRSHYYMHFYLY
;
A
#
# COMPACT_ATOMS: atom_id res chain seq x y z
N ALA A 1 -12.22 5.68 13.94
CA ALA A 1 -12.25 4.65 12.90
C ALA A 1 -11.91 3.26 13.46
N ILE A 2 -10.77 3.06 14.09
CA ILE A 2 -10.23 1.74 14.50
C ILE A 2 -10.82 1.12 15.77
N LYS A 3 -11.80 1.74 16.41
CA LYS A 3 -12.49 1.20 17.62
C LYS A 3 -12.98 -0.25 17.49
N PRO A 4 -13.50 -0.71 16.32
CA PRO A 4 -13.96 -2.08 16.16
C PRO A 4 -12.87 -3.15 16.37
N LEU A 5 -11.58 -2.80 16.28
CA LEU A 5 -10.46 -3.71 16.46
C LEU A 5 -10.16 -4.05 17.94
N GLY A 6 -10.88 -3.46 18.87
CA GLY A 6 -10.83 -3.78 20.28
C GLY A 6 -9.78 -3.01 21.09
N LYS A 7 -9.86 -3.16 22.43
CA LYS A 7 -9.08 -2.36 23.38
C LYS A 7 -7.58 -2.57 23.28
N GLU A 8 -7.14 -3.80 23.04
CA GLU A 8 -5.72 -4.12 22.96
C GLU A 8 -5.08 -3.49 21.71
N TYR A 9 -5.78 -3.52 20.58
CA TYR A 9 -5.34 -2.84 19.35
C TYR A 9 -5.23 -1.33 19.57
N LEU A 10 -6.25 -0.73 20.19
CA LEU A 10 -6.26 0.70 20.51
C LEU A 10 -5.10 1.10 21.42
N PHE A 11 -4.82 0.30 22.46
CA PHE A 11 -3.70 0.56 23.35
C PHE A 11 -2.35 0.57 22.60
N LYS A 12 -2.13 -0.39 21.70
CA LYS A 12 -0.91 -0.44 20.87
C LYS A 12 -0.84 0.73 19.88
N PHE A 13 -1.97 1.12 19.31
CA PHE A 13 -2.06 2.30 18.45
C PHE A 13 -1.75 3.60 19.21
N ASP A 14 -2.33 3.79 20.39
CA ASP A 14 -2.08 4.97 21.22
C ASP A 14 -0.61 5.07 21.63
N LYS A 15 0.07 3.93 21.82
CA LYS A 15 1.50 3.87 22.07
C LYS A 15 2.33 4.50 20.94
N ILE A 16 1.91 4.32 19.68
CA ILE A 16 2.58 4.90 18.50
C ILE A 16 2.59 6.45 18.61
N ILE A 17 1.46 7.03 18.93
CA ILE A 17 1.28 8.48 18.99
C ILE A 17 1.94 9.05 20.24
N ASN A 18 1.66 8.47 21.41
CA ASN A 18 2.11 9.01 22.70
C ASN A 18 3.63 8.88 22.90
N ASN A 19 4.27 7.84 22.35
CA ASN A 19 5.72 7.63 22.46
C ASN A 19 6.51 8.24 21.30
N ARG A 20 5.88 9.03 20.43
CA ARG A 20 6.54 9.68 19.29
C ARG A 20 7.19 8.66 18.34
N TYR A 21 6.50 7.58 18.03
CA TYR A 21 7.00 6.55 17.13
C TYR A 21 6.83 6.90 15.64
N VAL A 22 6.40 8.13 15.33
CA VAL A 22 6.19 8.63 13.99
C VAL A 22 7.12 9.81 13.72
N ASP A 23 8.04 9.65 12.77
CA ASP A 23 8.75 10.77 12.15
C ASP A 23 7.95 11.25 10.94
N TYR A 24 7.18 12.32 11.12
CA TYR A 24 6.24 12.82 10.11
C TYR A 24 6.70 14.09 9.40
N CYS A 25 7.70 14.80 9.91
CA CYS A 25 8.14 16.05 9.35
C CYS A 25 8.77 15.89 7.97
N GLN A 26 8.45 16.80 7.07
CA GLN A 26 9.12 16.88 5.78
C GLN A 26 10.42 17.67 5.89
N TYR A 27 11.45 17.22 5.21
CA TYR A 27 12.71 17.94 5.04
C TYR A 27 13.43 17.53 3.75
N LYS A 28 14.38 18.35 3.33
CA LYS A 28 15.15 18.11 2.09
C LYS A 28 15.87 16.76 2.15
N GLY A 29 15.64 15.93 1.15
CA GLY A 29 16.25 14.59 1.04
C GLY A 29 15.41 13.47 1.63
N LYS A 30 14.32 13.74 2.34
CA LYS A 30 13.37 12.72 2.80
C LYS A 30 12.48 12.25 1.66
N CYS A 31 12.36 10.93 1.47
CA CYS A 31 11.48 10.35 0.44
C CYS A 31 10.01 10.65 0.74
N SER A 32 9.20 10.74 -0.33
CA SER A 32 7.74 10.80 -0.21
C SER A 32 7.16 9.45 0.24
N GLY A 33 5.91 9.49 0.71
CA GLY A 33 5.20 8.31 1.19
C GLY A 33 5.47 8.02 2.67
N GLY A 34 5.31 6.78 3.07
CA GLY A 34 5.55 6.29 4.41
C GLY A 34 6.04 4.84 4.41
N TYR A 35 6.64 4.43 5.51
CA TYR A 35 6.90 3.02 5.80
C TYR A 35 7.00 2.79 7.30
N SER A 36 6.57 1.63 7.75
CA SER A 36 6.76 1.15 9.11
C SER A 36 7.97 0.21 9.15
N PHE A 37 8.83 0.44 10.12
CA PHE A 37 10.06 -0.32 10.29
C PHE A 37 10.11 -0.92 11.71
N SER A 38 10.38 -2.21 11.80
CA SER A 38 10.60 -2.91 13.05
C SER A 38 11.90 -3.70 12.97
N THR A 39 12.68 -3.65 14.03
CA THR A 39 13.72 -4.65 14.25
C THR A 39 13.17 -5.73 15.17
N MET A 40 13.80 -6.91 15.16
CA MET A 40 13.42 -8.02 16.05
C MET A 40 13.60 -7.68 17.55
N LEU A 41 14.32 -6.63 17.86
CA LEU A 41 14.73 -6.25 19.24
C LEU A 41 14.20 -4.90 19.70
N GLN A 42 13.62 -4.11 18.81
CA GLN A 42 13.18 -2.75 19.12
C GLN A 42 11.72 -2.54 18.70
N ASP A 43 11.09 -1.58 19.37
CA ASP A 43 9.77 -1.10 18.99
C ASP A 43 9.76 -0.60 17.55
N SER A 44 8.68 -0.91 16.85
CA SER A 44 8.44 -0.43 15.49
C SER A 44 8.35 1.10 15.43
N ARG A 45 8.84 1.67 14.35
CA ARG A 45 8.78 3.11 14.06
C ARG A 45 8.14 3.33 12.70
N ILE A 46 7.52 4.49 12.55
CA ILE A 46 6.95 4.94 11.28
C ILE A 46 7.75 6.15 10.80
N LEU A 47 8.20 6.11 9.55
CA LEU A 47 8.75 7.27 8.88
C LEU A 47 7.82 7.62 7.72
N MET A 48 7.43 8.89 7.63
CA MET A 48 6.56 9.36 6.56
C MET A 48 6.78 10.84 6.26
N SER A 49 6.38 11.26 5.09
CA SER A 49 6.32 12.67 4.69
C SER A 49 4.87 13.15 4.73
N PHE A 50 4.47 13.78 5.85
CA PHE A 50 3.08 14.19 6.08
C PHE A 50 2.78 15.53 5.40
N ASN A 51 1.81 15.56 4.48
CA ASN A 51 1.44 16.72 3.67
C ASN A 51 0.19 17.44 4.16
N TYR A 52 -0.31 17.14 5.35
CA TYR A 52 -1.53 17.73 5.93
C TYR A 52 -2.78 17.58 5.05
N ASN A 53 -2.87 16.50 4.30
CA ASN A 53 -4.00 16.11 3.47
C ASN A 53 -4.53 14.71 3.87
N LEU A 54 -5.67 14.32 3.29
CA LEU A 54 -6.30 13.04 3.60
C LEU A 54 -5.45 11.84 3.19
N ASP A 55 -4.70 11.94 2.09
CA ASP A 55 -3.79 10.87 1.65
C ASP A 55 -2.72 10.58 2.71
N SER A 56 -2.19 11.64 3.35
CA SER A 56 -1.22 11.46 4.45
C SER A 56 -1.85 10.83 5.68
N VAL A 57 -3.13 11.11 5.95
CA VAL A 57 -3.87 10.45 7.05
C VAL A 57 -4.11 8.98 6.72
N SER A 58 -4.45 8.66 5.47
CA SER A 58 -4.60 7.28 5.00
C SER A 58 -3.28 6.51 5.09
N THR A 59 -2.18 7.12 4.63
CA THR A 59 -0.83 6.57 4.77
C THR A 59 -0.48 6.31 6.24
N LEU A 60 -0.76 7.26 7.15
CA LEU A 60 -0.52 7.05 8.58
C LEU A 60 -1.35 5.89 9.13
N ALA A 61 -2.61 5.76 8.73
CA ALA A 61 -3.47 4.65 9.15
C ALA A 61 -2.91 3.30 8.67
N HIS A 62 -2.44 3.24 7.43
CA HIS A 62 -1.76 2.09 6.83
C HIS A 62 -0.51 1.69 7.62
N GLU A 63 0.42 2.62 7.78
CA GLU A 63 1.69 2.37 8.47
C GLU A 63 1.49 2.05 9.97
N ALA A 64 0.47 2.64 10.60
CA ALA A 64 0.10 2.28 11.96
C ALA A 64 -0.45 0.85 12.05
N GLY A 65 -1.11 0.34 11.00
CA GLY A 65 -1.50 -1.06 10.89
C GLY A 65 -0.30 -1.99 10.95
N HIS A 66 0.70 -1.73 10.13
CA HIS A 66 1.96 -2.46 10.16
C HIS A 66 2.64 -2.38 11.53
N ASN A 67 2.68 -1.18 12.12
CA ASN A 67 3.33 -0.98 13.42
C ASN A 67 2.64 -1.79 14.53
N VAL A 68 1.33 -1.74 14.63
CA VAL A 68 0.56 -2.53 15.62
C VAL A 68 0.76 -4.03 15.36
N HIS A 69 0.75 -4.46 14.11
CA HIS A 69 1.04 -5.86 13.75
C HIS A 69 2.42 -6.30 14.22
N HIS A 70 3.46 -5.49 14.00
CA HIS A 70 4.80 -5.78 14.50
C HIS A 70 4.85 -5.86 16.02
N GLN A 71 4.10 -5.02 16.75
CA GLN A 71 4.02 -5.13 18.21
C GLN A 71 3.44 -6.49 18.64
N PHE A 72 2.36 -6.95 18.00
CA PHE A 72 1.80 -8.27 18.27
C PHE A 72 2.77 -9.40 17.91
N VAL A 73 3.40 -9.31 16.74
CA VAL A 73 4.37 -10.32 16.28
C VAL A 73 5.54 -10.43 17.25
N ASN A 74 6.07 -9.30 17.73
CA ASN A 74 7.19 -9.28 18.66
C ASN A 74 6.84 -9.80 20.07
N GLU A 75 5.58 -9.63 20.49
CA GLU A 75 5.11 -10.14 21.77
C GLU A 75 4.73 -11.62 21.74
N CYS A 76 4.11 -12.07 20.65
CA CYS A 76 3.52 -13.41 20.58
C CYS A 76 4.44 -14.47 19.96
N ASN A 77 5.46 -14.07 19.17
CA ASN A 77 6.28 -15.02 18.43
C ASN A 77 7.72 -15.11 18.97
N PRO A 78 8.32 -16.33 18.92
CA PRO A 78 9.76 -16.48 19.08
C PRO A 78 10.53 -15.66 18.05
N LEU A 79 11.76 -15.26 18.39
CA LEU A 79 12.59 -14.34 17.60
C LEU A 79 12.68 -14.71 16.11
N GLN A 80 12.87 -15.98 15.81
CA GLN A 80 13.02 -16.50 14.43
C GLN A 80 11.75 -16.39 13.58
N TYR A 81 10.59 -16.14 14.19
CA TYR A 81 9.29 -15.99 13.51
C TYR A 81 8.72 -14.58 13.58
N ARG A 82 9.56 -13.57 13.93
CA ARG A 82 9.14 -12.16 14.03
C ARG A 82 9.14 -11.41 12.70
N SER A 83 9.34 -12.10 11.58
CA SER A 83 9.20 -11.54 10.25
C SER A 83 7.92 -12.08 9.60
N PRO A 84 6.81 -11.36 9.64
CA PRO A 84 5.56 -11.82 9.02
C PRO A 84 5.71 -11.82 7.49
N GLY A 85 5.02 -12.73 6.83
CA GLY A 85 4.92 -12.71 5.37
C GLY A 85 4.19 -11.45 4.88
N SER A 86 4.59 -10.94 3.72
CA SER A 86 4.07 -9.70 3.14
C SER A 86 2.55 -9.69 2.99
N LEU A 87 1.94 -10.80 2.58
CA LEU A 87 0.48 -10.91 2.46
C LEU A 87 -0.23 -10.61 3.79
N VAL A 88 0.24 -11.21 4.88
CA VAL A 88 -0.37 -11.01 6.21
C VAL A 88 -0.16 -9.57 6.70
N ALA A 89 1.01 -9.00 6.43
CA ALA A 89 1.31 -7.62 6.79
C ALA A 89 0.33 -6.64 6.14
N GLU A 90 0.06 -6.80 4.83
CA GLU A 90 -0.84 -5.90 4.10
C GLU A 90 -2.32 -6.08 4.48
N VAL A 91 -2.76 -7.24 4.93
CA VAL A 91 -4.13 -7.42 5.45
C VAL A 91 -4.41 -6.47 6.61
N VAL A 92 -3.46 -6.28 7.52
CA VAL A 92 -3.64 -5.40 8.68
C VAL A 92 -3.64 -3.92 8.29
N SER A 93 -2.69 -3.51 7.45
CA SER A 93 -2.58 -2.13 6.98
C SER A 93 -3.80 -1.69 6.16
N LEU A 94 -4.24 -2.52 5.21
CA LEU A 94 -5.41 -2.26 4.39
C LEU A 94 -6.72 -2.28 5.20
N THR A 95 -6.80 -3.08 6.26
CA THR A 95 -7.94 -3.05 7.19
C THR A 95 -8.07 -1.69 7.85
N ASN A 96 -6.97 -1.08 8.31
CA ASN A 96 -6.99 0.26 8.87
C ASN A 96 -7.45 1.32 7.86
N GLU A 97 -6.98 1.24 6.62
CA GLU A 97 -7.42 2.16 5.56
C GLU A 97 -8.92 2.01 5.27
N CYS A 98 -9.41 0.78 5.16
CA CYS A 98 -10.83 0.53 4.95
C CYS A 98 -11.68 1.03 6.12
N LEU A 99 -11.26 0.83 7.36
CA LEU A 99 -11.95 1.34 8.54
C LEU A 99 -11.96 2.88 8.61
N LEU A 100 -10.85 3.52 8.26
CA LEU A 100 -10.78 4.98 8.16
C LEU A 100 -11.73 5.50 7.08
N SER A 101 -11.70 4.89 5.91
CA SER A 101 -12.53 5.27 4.76
C SER A 101 -14.00 5.05 5.01
N SER A 102 -14.38 3.93 5.65
CA SER A 102 -15.76 3.65 6.07
C SER A 102 -16.23 4.67 7.11
N TYR A 103 -15.37 5.01 8.07
CA TYR A 103 -15.69 6.03 9.06
C TYR A 103 -15.96 7.39 8.42
N LEU A 104 -15.16 7.79 7.43
CA LEU A 104 -15.39 9.04 6.68
C LEU A 104 -16.67 8.98 5.85
N ALA A 105 -16.97 7.86 5.21
CA ALA A 105 -18.19 7.68 4.44
C ALA A 105 -19.46 7.83 5.32
N GLU A 106 -19.41 7.34 6.55
CA GLU A 106 -20.54 7.39 7.48
C GLU A 106 -20.63 8.73 8.22
N HIS A 107 -19.49 9.23 8.73
CA HIS A 107 -19.43 10.33 9.70
C HIS A 107 -18.90 11.64 9.12
N GLY A 108 -18.53 11.68 7.84
CA GLY A 108 -18.07 12.90 7.17
C GLY A 108 -19.10 14.03 7.33
N LYS A 109 -18.63 15.25 7.62
CA LYS A 109 -19.47 16.41 7.88
C LYS A 109 -20.07 16.98 6.59
N THR A 110 -19.37 16.81 5.48
CA THR A 110 -19.79 17.28 4.17
C THR A 110 -20.05 16.11 3.23
N LYS A 111 -20.80 16.37 2.14
CA LYS A 111 -21.00 15.39 1.08
C LYS A 111 -19.67 14.96 0.45
N ASP A 112 -18.75 15.89 0.29
CA ASP A 112 -17.45 15.62 -0.33
C ASP A 112 -16.58 14.72 0.55
N GLU A 113 -16.56 14.92 1.88
CA GLU A 113 -15.88 14.03 2.81
C GLU A 113 -16.45 12.60 2.73
N LYS A 114 -17.76 12.44 2.68
CA LYS A 114 -18.41 11.13 2.53
C LYS A 114 -18.08 10.46 1.20
N LEU A 115 -18.15 11.21 0.10
CA LEU A 115 -17.78 10.71 -1.23
C LEU A 115 -16.30 10.32 -1.28
N THR A 116 -15.43 11.08 -0.63
CA THR A 116 -14.00 10.74 -0.54
C THR A 116 -13.80 9.42 0.21
N GLY A 117 -14.51 9.19 1.31
CA GLY A 117 -14.47 7.89 2.00
C GLY A 117 -14.86 6.73 1.09
N ILE A 118 -15.95 6.86 0.33
CA ILE A 118 -16.39 5.84 -0.63
C ILE A 118 -15.35 5.65 -1.76
N ALA A 119 -14.85 6.74 -2.32
CA ALA A 119 -13.85 6.70 -3.39
C ALA A 119 -12.56 6.01 -2.94
N ASN A 120 -12.12 6.25 -1.70
CA ASN A 120 -10.94 5.60 -1.14
C ASN A 120 -11.14 4.08 -0.99
N ILE A 121 -12.30 3.61 -0.53
CA ILE A 121 -12.61 2.17 -0.47
C ILE A 121 -12.51 1.54 -1.86
N LEU A 122 -13.12 2.19 -2.86
CA LEU A 122 -13.05 1.71 -4.24
C LEU A 122 -11.60 1.73 -4.77
N GLY A 123 -10.83 2.75 -4.40
CA GLY A 123 -9.41 2.85 -4.73
C GLY A 123 -8.60 1.70 -4.15
N VAL A 124 -8.77 1.39 -2.87
CA VAL A 124 -8.12 0.25 -2.18
C VAL A 124 -8.45 -1.07 -2.87
N ILE A 125 -9.73 -1.30 -3.20
CA ILE A 125 -10.17 -2.50 -3.93
C ILE A 125 -9.53 -2.56 -5.32
N THR A 126 -9.57 -1.46 -6.07
CA THR A 126 -9.04 -1.43 -7.43
C THR A 126 -7.52 -1.66 -7.45
N SER A 127 -6.78 -0.97 -6.60
CA SER A 127 -5.32 -1.08 -6.57
C SER A 127 -4.84 -2.46 -6.10
N ASN A 128 -5.45 -3.02 -5.06
CA ASN A 128 -4.92 -4.24 -4.44
C ASN A 128 -5.49 -5.54 -5.05
N LEU A 129 -6.70 -5.52 -5.61
CA LEU A 129 -7.25 -6.72 -6.25
C LEU A 129 -7.06 -6.74 -7.77
N PHE A 130 -7.10 -5.60 -8.43
CA PHE A 130 -7.07 -5.57 -9.90
C PHE A 130 -5.72 -5.10 -10.46
N ASP A 131 -5.20 -3.96 -9.99
CA ASP A 131 -3.93 -3.45 -10.48
C ASP A 131 -2.76 -4.32 -10.05
N ALA A 132 -2.73 -4.82 -8.82
CA ALA A 132 -1.71 -5.74 -8.34
C ALA A 132 -1.65 -7.01 -9.20
N VAL A 133 -2.81 -7.63 -9.48
CA VAL A 133 -2.88 -8.82 -10.35
C VAL A 133 -2.44 -8.49 -11.78
N ARG A 134 -2.81 -7.33 -12.31
CA ARG A 134 -2.39 -6.87 -13.64
C ARG A 134 -0.88 -6.69 -13.72
N GLU A 135 -0.28 -6.11 -12.70
CA GLU A 135 1.17 -5.89 -12.65
C GLU A 135 1.95 -7.18 -12.45
N GLY A 136 1.49 -8.07 -11.57
CA GLY A 136 2.05 -9.42 -11.44
C GLY A 136 1.95 -10.23 -12.74
N LYS A 137 0.87 -10.05 -13.51
CA LYS A 137 0.76 -10.66 -14.83
C LYS A 137 1.78 -10.11 -15.84
N LEU A 138 2.06 -8.81 -15.80
CA LEU A 138 3.11 -8.21 -16.64
C LEU A 138 4.49 -8.75 -16.27
N GLU A 139 4.78 -8.87 -14.99
CA GLU A 139 6.02 -9.50 -14.51
C GLU A 139 6.14 -10.95 -14.99
N GLN A 140 5.08 -11.75 -14.86
CA GLN A 140 5.04 -13.11 -15.36
C GLN A 140 5.30 -13.19 -16.88
N ASP A 141 4.75 -12.25 -17.65
CA ASP A 141 4.97 -12.16 -19.08
C ASP A 141 6.45 -11.84 -19.41
N MET A 142 7.11 -10.99 -18.58
CA MET A 142 8.55 -10.73 -18.71
C MET A 142 9.39 -11.99 -18.46
N TYR A 143 9.16 -12.72 -17.39
CA TYR A 143 9.84 -13.97 -17.11
C TYR A 143 9.62 -15.00 -18.22
N ASN A 144 8.42 -15.11 -18.75
CA ASN A 144 8.10 -16.02 -19.83
C ASN A 144 8.84 -15.69 -21.13
N GLU A 145 9.09 -14.42 -21.44
CA GLU A 145 9.90 -14.03 -22.61
C GLU A 145 11.38 -14.37 -22.41
N VAL A 146 11.93 -14.06 -21.24
CA VAL A 146 13.34 -14.41 -20.92
C VAL A 146 13.54 -15.93 -20.96
N ASN A 147 12.64 -16.70 -20.40
CA ASN A 147 12.70 -18.16 -20.41
C ASN A 147 12.65 -18.77 -21.82
N LYS A 148 12.11 -18.05 -22.81
CA LYS A 148 12.12 -18.41 -24.23
C LYS A 148 13.38 -17.92 -24.96
N GLY A 149 14.35 -17.36 -24.26
CA GLY A 149 15.55 -16.77 -24.83
C GLY A 149 15.32 -15.47 -25.61
N ARG A 150 14.20 -14.78 -25.38
CA ARG A 150 13.86 -13.53 -26.05
C ARG A 150 14.19 -12.32 -25.18
N MET A 151 14.57 -11.23 -25.83
CA MET A 151 14.84 -9.97 -25.15
C MET A 151 13.53 -9.26 -24.79
N ILE A 152 13.49 -8.67 -23.60
CA ILE A 152 12.43 -7.75 -23.21
C ILE A 152 12.72 -6.41 -23.86
N THR A 153 11.85 -5.98 -24.80
CA THR A 153 11.95 -4.68 -25.45
C THR A 153 10.90 -3.73 -24.90
N ARG A 154 11.10 -2.43 -25.13
CA ARG A 154 10.12 -1.41 -24.81
C ARG A 154 8.78 -1.69 -25.48
N GLU A 155 8.79 -2.05 -26.75
CA GLU A 155 7.58 -2.33 -27.53
C GLU A 155 6.79 -3.51 -26.95
N PHE A 156 7.51 -4.54 -26.46
CA PHE A 156 6.89 -5.66 -25.75
C PHE A 156 6.18 -5.19 -24.48
N LEU A 157 6.86 -4.40 -23.64
CA LEU A 157 6.31 -3.89 -22.38
C LEU A 157 5.11 -2.97 -22.62
N ASP A 158 5.23 -2.00 -23.53
CA ASP A 158 4.16 -1.07 -23.88
C ASP A 158 2.92 -1.81 -24.39
N LYS A 159 3.12 -2.80 -25.27
CA LYS A 159 2.02 -3.63 -25.82
C LYS A 159 1.32 -4.42 -24.71
N LYS A 160 2.09 -5.07 -23.82
CA LYS A 160 1.54 -5.89 -22.73
C LYS A 160 0.81 -5.02 -21.71
N SER A 161 1.43 -3.93 -21.26
CA SER A 161 0.83 -2.98 -20.33
C SER A 161 -0.45 -2.39 -20.88
N LYS A 162 -0.44 -1.88 -22.12
CA LYS A 162 -1.63 -1.33 -22.76
C LYS A 162 -2.76 -2.34 -22.91
N SER A 163 -2.43 -3.58 -23.28
CA SER A 163 -3.42 -4.66 -23.43
C SER A 163 -4.08 -5.00 -22.08
N SER A 164 -3.29 -5.09 -21.02
CA SER A 164 -3.79 -5.39 -19.68
C SER A 164 -4.69 -4.26 -19.13
N LEU A 165 -4.31 -2.99 -19.32
CA LEU A 165 -5.13 -1.84 -18.96
C LEU A 165 -6.46 -1.79 -19.71
N LYS A 166 -6.44 -2.06 -21.03
CA LYS A 166 -7.68 -2.14 -21.82
C LYS A 166 -8.60 -3.27 -21.34
N LYS A 167 -8.02 -4.39 -20.95
CA LYS A 167 -8.79 -5.52 -20.43
C LYS A 167 -9.41 -5.20 -19.07
N LEU A 168 -8.67 -4.49 -18.20
CA LEU A 168 -9.14 -4.11 -16.88
C LEU A 168 -10.26 -3.06 -16.93
N TYR A 169 -10.02 -1.95 -17.64
CA TYR A 169 -10.94 -0.81 -17.63
C TYR A 169 -12.03 -0.88 -18.73
N GLY A 170 -11.88 -1.77 -19.70
CA GLY A 170 -12.83 -1.93 -20.79
C GLY A 170 -12.98 -0.67 -21.67
N PRO A 171 -14.11 -0.55 -22.41
CA PRO A 171 -14.34 0.57 -23.31
C PRO A 171 -14.76 1.87 -22.59
N ALA A 172 -15.14 1.79 -21.32
CA ALA A 172 -15.62 2.95 -20.56
C ALA A 172 -14.51 3.97 -20.24
N VAL A 173 -13.24 3.54 -20.25
CA VAL A 173 -12.10 4.39 -19.93
C VAL A 173 -11.24 4.64 -21.17
N LYS A 174 -11.08 5.93 -21.52
CA LYS A 174 -10.14 6.34 -22.57
C LYS A 174 -8.74 6.43 -21.99
N LEU A 175 -7.91 5.47 -22.35
CA LEU A 175 -6.50 5.49 -21.97
C LEU A 175 -5.76 6.60 -22.71
N ASP A 176 -4.97 7.38 -21.98
CA ASP A 176 -4.10 8.38 -22.59
C ASP A 176 -2.90 7.74 -23.33
N LYS A 177 -2.12 8.56 -24.02
CA LYS A 177 -0.97 8.07 -24.80
C LYS A 177 0.16 7.50 -23.95
N TYR A 178 0.22 7.86 -22.66
CA TYR A 178 1.27 7.45 -21.73
C TYR A 178 0.86 6.25 -20.86
N ALA A 179 -0.40 5.87 -20.85
CA ALA A 179 -0.90 4.77 -20.03
C ALA A 179 -0.14 3.46 -20.28
N ALA A 180 0.31 3.22 -21.52
CA ALA A 180 1.11 2.06 -21.87
C ALA A 180 2.50 2.03 -21.21
N ASN A 181 3.01 3.18 -20.77
CA ASN A 181 4.34 3.35 -20.21
C ASN A 181 4.37 3.34 -18.67
N SER A 182 3.26 3.00 -18.01
CA SER A 182 3.16 2.99 -16.53
C SER A 182 4.20 2.08 -15.85
N TRP A 183 4.67 1.05 -16.54
CA TRP A 183 5.72 0.15 -16.08
C TRP A 183 7.06 0.86 -15.82
N VAL A 184 7.35 1.99 -16.51
CA VAL A 184 8.62 2.74 -16.39
C VAL A 184 8.80 3.29 -14.97
N THR A 185 7.72 3.72 -14.33
CA THR A 185 7.75 4.33 -12.99
C THR A 185 7.57 3.33 -11.86
N ARG A 186 7.29 2.07 -12.19
CA ARG A 186 7.11 1.03 -11.19
C ARG A 186 8.46 0.46 -10.76
N SER A 187 9.02 1.00 -9.69
CA SER A 187 10.34 0.63 -9.16
C SER A 187 10.50 -0.87 -8.89
N HIS A 188 9.43 -1.56 -8.52
CA HIS A 188 9.44 -2.99 -8.20
C HIS A 188 9.93 -3.87 -9.33
N TYR A 189 9.73 -3.51 -10.61
CA TYR A 189 10.27 -4.27 -11.75
C TYR A 189 11.80 -4.16 -11.89
N TYR A 190 12.44 -3.23 -11.19
CA TYR A 190 13.86 -2.95 -11.25
C TYR A 190 14.60 -3.30 -9.95
N MET A 191 13.90 -3.86 -8.97
CA MET A 191 14.45 -4.20 -7.66
C MET A 191 14.24 -5.68 -7.37
N HIS A 192 15.11 -6.25 -6.54
CA HIS A 192 14.86 -7.56 -5.95
C HIS A 192 13.86 -7.46 -4.80
N PHE A 193 12.59 -7.46 -5.15
CA PHE A 193 11.49 -7.27 -4.21
C PHE A 193 10.30 -8.13 -4.64
N TYR A 194 9.40 -8.46 -3.70
CA TYR A 194 8.12 -9.08 -4.08
C TYR A 194 7.27 -8.05 -4.82
N LEU A 195 6.47 -8.50 -5.74
CA LEU A 195 5.57 -7.61 -6.46
C LEU A 195 4.13 -7.79 -6.00
N TYR A 196 3.65 -9.01 -5.92
CA TYR A 196 2.21 -9.22 -5.66
C TYR A 196 1.93 -10.62 -5.09
#